data_07081799259c14e3a967cf4087e11e77
#
_entry.id   07081799259c14e3a967cf4087e11e77
#
_cell.length_a   1.000
_cell.length_b   1.000
_cell.length_c   1.000
_cell.angle_alpha   90.00
_cell.angle_beta   90.00
_cell.angle_gamma   90.00
#
_symmetry.space_group_name_H-M   'P 1'
#
loop_
_entity.id
_entity.type
_entity.pdbx_description
1 polymer ?
#
loop_
_entity_poly.entity_id
_entity_poly.type
_entity_poly.pdbx_seq_one_letter_code
_entity_poly.pdbx_strand_id
1 'polypeptide(L)'
;MVELDVKITSGDLYDFLLRHSYNSVSGLLGAVIGALGVVVGISRQYWIYLILGVVILLYLPWTLFIKSKQQVANNPVFREPLHYVLDENGITISQGDSSTCQAWEDCLKAVSTGRSIIVYTAKNNATIFPKSQMQDKTTDVIEMISSHM
;
A
#
# COMPACT_ATOMS: atom_id res chain seq x y z
N MET A 1 4.18 -10.61 22.20
CA MET A 1 4.65 -9.28 21.75
C MET A 1 5.67 -9.43 20.63
N VAL A 2 5.50 -8.69 19.57
CA VAL A 2 6.41 -8.71 18.41
C VAL A 2 6.99 -7.33 18.23
N GLU A 3 8.32 -7.24 18.07
CA GLU A 3 9.02 -5.99 17.84
C GLU A 3 9.72 -6.02 16.49
N LEU A 4 9.59 -4.94 15.73
CA LEU A 4 10.14 -4.81 14.38
C LEU A 4 10.74 -3.42 14.18
N ASP A 5 11.85 -3.36 13.45
CA ASP A 5 12.37 -2.11 12.92
C ASP A 5 12.15 -2.11 11.41
N VAL A 6 11.40 -1.14 10.93
CA VAL A 6 10.96 -1.09 9.52
C VAL A 6 11.28 0.26 8.92
N LYS A 7 11.89 0.24 7.74
CA LYS A 7 12.08 1.45 6.93
C LYS A 7 11.27 1.30 5.65
N ILE A 8 10.22 2.11 5.52
CA ILE A 8 9.35 2.09 4.34
C ILE A 8 10.10 2.65 3.14
N THR A 9 10.18 1.86 2.07
CA THR A 9 10.80 2.27 0.81
C THR A 9 9.75 2.81 -0.16
N SER A 10 10.20 3.48 -1.24
CA SER A 10 9.30 3.93 -2.29
C SER A 10 8.57 2.76 -2.95
N GLY A 11 9.24 1.59 -3.07
CA GLY A 11 8.61 0.39 -3.61
C GLY A 11 7.48 -0.15 -2.75
N ASP A 12 7.66 -0.12 -1.42
CA ASP A 12 6.61 -0.54 -0.48
C ASP A 12 5.40 0.38 -0.53
N LEU A 13 5.65 1.68 -0.57
CA LEU A 13 4.59 2.68 -0.69
C LEU A 13 3.88 2.59 -2.05
N TYR A 14 4.61 2.34 -3.12
CA TYR A 14 4.06 2.16 -4.45
C TYR A 14 3.11 0.94 -4.51
N ASP A 15 3.51 -0.18 -3.94
CA ASP A 15 2.66 -1.38 -3.85
C ASP A 15 1.34 -1.09 -3.12
N PHE A 16 1.41 -0.38 -1.99
CA PHE A 16 0.24 0.04 -1.24
C PHE A 16 -0.66 0.97 -2.07
N LEU A 17 -0.08 1.98 -2.71
CA LEU A 17 -0.83 2.96 -3.50
C LEU A 17 -1.52 2.31 -4.71
N LEU A 18 -0.83 1.39 -5.39
CA LEU A 18 -1.44 0.64 -6.50
C LEU A 18 -2.64 -0.16 -6.03
N ARG A 19 -2.48 -0.94 -4.98
CA ARG A 19 -3.54 -1.79 -4.46
C ARG A 19 -4.72 -0.95 -3.97
N HIS A 20 -4.45 0.12 -3.24
CA HIS A 20 -5.48 1.03 -2.73
C HIS A 20 -6.24 1.71 -3.88
N SER A 21 -5.53 2.20 -4.89
CA SER A 21 -6.13 2.92 -6.02
C SER A 21 -6.95 2.00 -6.91
N TYR A 22 -6.47 0.80 -7.22
CA TYR A 22 -7.22 -0.14 -8.05
C TYR A 22 -8.41 -0.77 -7.32
N ASN A 23 -8.42 -0.75 -5.99
CA ASN A 23 -9.58 -1.17 -5.21
C ASN A 23 -10.61 -0.05 -5.04
N SER A 24 -10.30 1.17 -5.45
CA SER A 24 -11.25 2.28 -5.46
C SER A 24 -12.14 2.23 -6.70
N VAL A 25 -13.33 2.84 -6.60
CA VAL A 25 -14.28 2.90 -7.72
C VAL A 25 -13.66 3.63 -8.92
N SER A 26 -13.00 4.77 -8.68
CA SER A 26 -12.39 5.55 -9.75
C SER A 26 -11.24 4.82 -10.43
N GLY A 27 -10.42 4.08 -9.68
CA GLY A 27 -9.36 3.26 -10.25
C GLY A 27 -9.88 2.13 -11.11
N LEU A 28 -10.93 1.43 -10.66
CA LEU A 28 -11.58 0.38 -11.43
C LEU A 28 -12.23 0.92 -12.71
N LEU A 29 -12.93 2.05 -12.63
CA LEU A 29 -13.54 2.68 -13.81
C LEU A 29 -12.48 3.08 -14.84
N GLY A 30 -11.38 3.68 -14.41
CA GLY A 30 -10.26 4.01 -15.28
C GLY A 30 -9.68 2.80 -16.00
N ALA A 31 -9.49 1.71 -15.27
CA ALA A 31 -8.98 0.46 -15.83
C ALA A 31 -9.94 -0.14 -16.87
N VAL A 32 -11.24 -0.15 -16.60
CA VAL A 32 -12.25 -0.66 -17.50
C VAL A 32 -12.33 0.19 -18.78
N ILE A 33 -12.35 1.51 -18.64
CA ILE A 33 -12.40 2.44 -19.78
C ILE A 33 -11.15 2.29 -20.65
N GLY A 34 -9.97 2.21 -20.03
CA GLY A 34 -8.72 1.99 -20.76
C GLY A 34 -8.69 0.66 -21.51
N ALA A 35 -9.14 -0.41 -20.85
CA ALA A 35 -9.22 -1.74 -21.49
C ALA A 35 -10.20 -1.75 -22.68
N LEU A 36 -11.36 -1.12 -22.52
CA LEU A 36 -12.33 -1.00 -23.62
C LEU A 36 -11.75 -0.22 -24.80
N GLY A 37 -11.02 0.86 -24.54
CA GLY A 37 -10.34 1.63 -25.58
C GLY A 37 -9.35 0.79 -26.36
N VAL A 38 -8.56 -0.04 -25.68
CA VAL A 38 -7.60 -0.96 -26.31
C VAL A 38 -8.33 -2.00 -27.17
N VAL A 39 -9.37 -2.64 -26.63
CA VAL A 39 -10.15 -3.67 -27.34
C VAL A 39 -10.82 -3.09 -28.59
N VAL A 40 -11.47 -1.94 -28.48
CA VAL A 40 -12.12 -1.26 -29.61
C VAL A 40 -11.08 -0.84 -30.64
N GLY A 41 -9.95 -0.30 -30.22
CA GLY A 41 -8.86 0.10 -31.10
C GLY A 41 -8.32 -1.05 -31.93
N ILE A 42 -8.16 -2.22 -31.34
CA ILE A 42 -7.69 -3.42 -32.05
C ILE A 42 -8.78 -3.99 -32.96
N SER A 43 -9.99 -4.19 -32.43
CA SER A 43 -11.08 -4.86 -33.20
C SER A 43 -11.59 -4.03 -34.36
N ARG A 44 -11.59 -2.70 -34.23
CA ARG A 44 -12.08 -1.78 -35.27
C ARG A 44 -10.97 -1.10 -36.05
N GLN A 45 -9.70 -1.40 -35.70
CA GLN A 45 -8.52 -0.78 -36.32
C GLN A 45 -8.49 0.75 -36.19
N TYR A 46 -9.07 1.27 -35.11
CA TYR A 46 -9.01 2.68 -34.75
C TYR A 46 -7.83 2.96 -33.86
N TRP A 47 -6.70 3.30 -34.43
CA TRP A 47 -5.44 3.49 -33.70
C TRP A 47 -5.52 4.57 -32.63
N ILE A 48 -6.37 5.60 -32.84
CA ILE A 48 -6.58 6.66 -31.82
C ILE A 48 -7.11 6.05 -30.52
N TYR A 49 -8.11 5.16 -30.59
CA TYR A 49 -8.68 4.53 -29.41
C TYR A 49 -7.68 3.59 -28.74
N LEU A 50 -6.85 2.92 -29.51
CA LEU A 50 -5.79 2.08 -28.96
C LEU A 50 -4.77 2.91 -28.17
N ILE A 51 -4.30 4.02 -28.75
CA ILE A 51 -3.34 4.92 -28.09
C ILE A 51 -3.94 5.52 -26.83
N LEU A 52 -5.16 6.03 -26.88
CA LEU A 52 -5.86 6.60 -25.73
C LEU A 52 -6.06 5.56 -24.61
N GLY A 53 -6.46 4.35 -24.98
CA GLY A 53 -6.64 3.26 -24.02
C GLY A 53 -5.36 2.90 -23.31
N VAL A 54 -4.25 2.78 -24.02
CA VAL A 54 -2.93 2.51 -23.45
C VAL A 54 -2.48 3.64 -22.53
N VAL A 55 -2.67 4.90 -22.95
CA VAL A 55 -2.32 6.07 -22.11
C VAL A 55 -3.11 6.06 -20.82
N ILE A 56 -4.41 5.79 -20.87
CA ILE A 56 -5.25 5.70 -19.66
C ILE A 56 -4.80 4.58 -18.74
N LEU A 57 -4.48 3.40 -19.28
CA LEU A 57 -4.03 2.26 -18.49
C LEU A 57 -2.68 2.51 -17.81
N LEU A 58 -1.78 3.25 -18.46
CA LEU A 58 -0.45 3.54 -17.94
C LEU A 58 -0.42 4.78 -17.03
N TYR A 59 -1.43 5.63 -17.10
CA TYR A 59 -1.48 6.90 -16.36
C TYR A 59 -1.43 6.69 -14.85
N LEU A 60 -2.27 5.81 -14.33
CA LEU A 60 -2.37 5.60 -12.88
C LEU A 60 -1.08 4.97 -12.30
N PRO A 61 -0.53 3.87 -12.84
CA PRO A 61 0.73 3.32 -12.36
C PRO A 61 1.88 4.33 -12.44
N TRP A 62 1.96 5.08 -13.52
CA TRP A 62 3.01 6.09 -13.71
C TRP A 62 2.93 7.20 -12.66
N THR A 63 1.72 7.75 -12.47
CA THR A 63 1.48 8.82 -11.50
C THR A 63 1.78 8.37 -10.08
N LEU A 64 1.34 7.16 -9.71
CA LEU A 64 1.59 6.59 -8.39
C LEU A 64 3.06 6.29 -8.15
N PHE A 65 3.80 5.89 -9.17
CA PHE A 65 5.24 5.67 -9.07
C PHE A 65 5.99 6.96 -8.70
N ILE A 66 5.68 8.04 -9.41
CA ILE A 66 6.25 9.36 -9.12
C ILE A 66 5.84 9.81 -7.72
N LYS A 67 4.57 9.68 -7.37
CA LYS A 67 4.02 10.08 -6.08
C LYS A 67 4.69 9.33 -4.92
N SER A 68 4.91 8.02 -5.05
CA SER A 68 5.57 7.23 -4.02
C SER A 68 7.00 7.70 -3.78
N LYS A 69 7.74 7.99 -4.83
CA LYS A 69 9.10 8.52 -4.71
C LYS A 69 9.13 9.90 -4.06
N GLN A 70 8.21 10.76 -4.44
CA GLN A 70 8.11 12.11 -3.85
C GLN A 70 7.75 12.04 -2.37
N GLN A 71 6.83 11.18 -1.97
CA GLN A 71 6.43 11.05 -0.57
C GLN A 71 7.58 10.56 0.29
N VAL A 72 8.33 9.56 -0.17
CA VAL A 72 9.49 9.05 0.57
C VAL A 72 10.59 10.11 0.69
N ALA A 73 10.82 10.91 -0.37
CA ALA A 73 11.84 11.95 -0.37
C ALA A 73 11.46 13.14 0.51
N ASN A 74 10.18 13.53 0.53
CA ASN A 74 9.72 14.75 1.17
C ASN A 74 9.19 14.56 2.59
N ASN A 75 8.74 13.35 2.94
CA ASN A 75 8.18 13.09 4.25
C ASN A 75 9.28 12.59 5.21
N PRO A 76 9.56 13.33 6.31
CA PRO A 76 10.60 12.92 7.27
C PRO A 76 10.35 11.56 7.91
N VAL A 77 9.10 11.12 8.01
CA VAL A 77 8.73 9.82 8.60
C VAL A 77 9.40 8.66 7.86
N PHE A 78 9.61 8.79 6.55
CA PHE A 78 10.21 7.72 5.74
C PHE A 78 11.74 7.76 5.70
N ARG A 79 12.38 8.77 6.29
CA ARG A 79 13.84 8.93 6.28
C ARG A 79 14.53 8.05 7.31
N GLU A 80 13.87 7.77 8.42
CA GLU A 80 14.41 6.99 9.53
C GLU A 80 13.57 5.73 9.73
N PRO A 81 14.18 4.64 10.26
CA PRO A 81 13.40 3.44 10.57
C PRO A 81 12.33 3.71 11.61
N LEU A 82 11.19 3.06 11.43
CA LEU A 82 10.10 3.04 12.40
C LEU A 82 10.20 1.80 13.27
N HIS A 83 10.02 1.96 14.56
CA HIS A 83 9.97 0.83 15.49
C HIS A 83 8.51 0.45 15.75
N TYR A 84 8.13 -0.76 15.36
CA TYR A 84 6.79 -1.29 15.55
C TYR A 84 6.79 -2.30 16.68
N VAL A 85 5.85 -2.15 17.60
CA VAL A 85 5.59 -3.11 18.67
C VAL A 85 4.14 -3.56 18.56
N LEU A 86 3.93 -4.85 18.37
CA LEU A 86 2.61 -5.47 18.34
C LEU A 86 2.40 -6.24 19.65
N ASP A 87 1.39 -5.86 20.40
CA ASP A 87 1.03 -6.52 21.64
C ASP A 87 -0.50 -6.72 21.74
N GLU A 88 -0.99 -7.14 22.90
CA GLU A 88 -2.42 -7.39 23.10
C GLU A 88 -3.26 -6.11 23.02
N ASN A 89 -2.66 -4.95 23.21
CA ASN A 89 -3.36 -3.66 23.21
C ASN A 89 -3.46 -3.04 21.82
N GLY A 90 -2.54 -3.35 20.92
CA GLY A 90 -2.51 -2.79 19.58
C GLY A 90 -1.13 -2.74 18.98
N ILE A 91 -0.98 -1.80 18.05
CA ILE A 91 0.28 -1.55 17.34
C ILE A 91 0.83 -0.22 17.80
N THR A 92 2.03 -0.24 18.39
CA THR A 92 2.74 0.98 18.78
C THR A 92 3.80 1.28 17.75
N ILE A 93 3.80 2.49 17.20
CA ILE A 93 4.75 2.97 16.23
C ILE A 93 5.58 4.07 16.86
N SER A 94 6.89 3.87 16.92
CA SER A 94 7.82 4.82 17.53
C SER A 94 8.88 5.26 16.52
N GLN A 95 9.22 6.55 16.55
CA GLN A 95 10.31 7.10 15.75
C GLN A 95 10.97 8.21 16.57
N GLY A 96 12.23 8.01 16.96
CA GLY A 96 12.91 8.94 17.85
C GLY A 96 12.16 9.09 19.17
N ASP A 97 11.81 10.33 19.53
CA ASP A 97 11.08 10.64 20.76
C ASP A 97 9.55 10.57 20.60
N SER A 98 9.07 10.34 19.38
CA SER A 98 7.64 10.26 19.10
C SER A 98 7.16 8.81 19.10
N SER A 99 5.99 8.59 19.71
CA SER A 99 5.34 7.27 19.63
C SER A 99 3.82 7.43 19.55
N THR A 100 3.18 6.52 18.82
CA THR A 100 1.73 6.48 18.64
C THR A 100 1.26 5.05 18.80
N CYS A 101 0.20 4.85 19.56
CA CYS A 101 -0.40 3.52 19.75
C CYS A 101 -1.75 3.49 19.03
N GLN A 102 -1.94 2.46 18.20
CA GLN A 102 -3.20 2.20 17.49
C GLN A 102 -3.82 0.93 18.08
N ALA A 103 -4.95 1.07 18.75
CA ALA A 103 -5.65 -0.07 19.34
C ALA A 103 -6.20 -1.00 18.25
N TRP A 104 -6.25 -2.31 18.53
CA TRP A 104 -6.77 -3.29 17.58
C TRP A 104 -8.22 -3.01 17.20
N GLU A 105 -9.02 -2.55 18.13
CA GLU A 105 -10.43 -2.23 17.89
C GLU A 105 -10.64 -1.05 16.94
N ASP A 106 -9.63 -0.18 16.81
CA ASP A 106 -9.65 0.96 15.88
C ASP A 106 -9.13 0.58 14.48
N CYS A 107 -8.58 -0.61 14.31
CA CYS A 107 -8.14 -1.10 13.02
C CYS A 107 -9.31 -1.61 12.20
N LEU A 108 -9.38 -1.21 10.92
CA LEU A 108 -10.51 -1.56 10.05
C LEU A 108 -10.37 -2.94 9.44
N LYS A 109 -9.21 -3.24 8.88
CA LYS A 109 -8.94 -4.52 8.22
C LYS A 109 -7.45 -4.71 8.02
N ALA A 110 -7.03 -5.95 7.80
CA ALA A 110 -5.67 -6.29 7.41
C ALA A 110 -5.69 -7.04 6.09
N VAL A 111 -4.73 -6.74 5.22
CA VAL A 111 -4.59 -7.36 3.91
C VAL A 111 -3.15 -7.84 3.75
N SER A 112 -2.96 -9.08 3.31
CA SER A 112 -1.64 -9.61 2.97
C SER A 112 -1.45 -9.53 1.45
N THR A 113 -0.37 -8.87 1.03
CA THR A 113 0.04 -8.83 -0.37
C THR A 113 1.26 -9.73 -0.56
N GLY A 114 1.69 -9.90 -1.81
CA GLY A 114 2.93 -10.64 -2.08
C GLY A 114 4.17 -9.97 -1.48
N ARG A 115 4.11 -8.67 -1.21
CA ARG A 115 5.25 -7.87 -0.75
C ARG A 115 5.14 -7.45 0.72
N SER A 116 3.93 -7.17 1.20
CA SER A 116 3.71 -6.55 2.51
C SER A 116 2.44 -7.05 3.17
N ILE A 117 2.34 -6.78 4.47
CA ILE A 117 1.08 -6.87 5.20
C ILE A 117 0.63 -5.44 5.46
N ILE A 118 -0.63 -5.12 5.12
CA ILE A 118 -1.18 -3.77 5.26
C ILE A 118 -2.33 -3.82 6.25
N VAL A 119 -2.21 -3.04 7.32
CA VAL A 119 -3.28 -2.90 8.34
C VAL A 119 -3.91 -1.53 8.18
N TYR A 120 -5.16 -1.49 7.73
CA TYR A 120 -5.89 -0.25 7.53
C TYR A 120 -6.42 0.27 8.87
N THR A 121 -6.01 1.46 9.24
CA THR A 121 -6.46 2.17 10.44
C THR A 121 -7.54 3.19 10.14
N ALA A 122 -7.66 3.62 8.87
CA ALA A 122 -8.71 4.48 8.37
C ALA A 122 -8.89 4.21 6.88
N LYS A 123 -9.89 4.83 6.27
CA LYS A 123 -10.19 4.62 4.84
C LYS A 123 -8.97 4.89 3.95
N ASN A 124 -8.21 5.93 4.28
CA ASN A 124 -7.05 6.35 3.48
C ASN A 124 -5.71 6.21 4.23
N ASN A 125 -5.72 5.65 5.42
CA ASN A 125 -4.51 5.46 6.22
C ASN A 125 -4.30 3.99 6.53
N ALA A 126 -3.03 3.58 6.47
CA ALA A 126 -2.65 2.21 6.76
C ALA A 126 -1.23 2.15 7.34
N THR A 127 -0.98 1.10 8.10
CA THR A 127 0.36 0.73 8.55
C THR A 127 0.87 -0.39 7.65
N ILE A 128 2.05 -0.22 7.09
CA ILE A 128 2.65 -1.17 6.15
C ILE A 128 3.75 -1.95 6.85
N PHE A 129 3.68 -3.28 6.75
CA PHE A 129 4.71 -4.19 7.26
C PHE A 129 5.38 -4.89 6.07
N PRO A 130 6.54 -4.38 5.57
CA PRO A 130 7.23 -5.03 4.45
C PRO A 130 7.75 -6.41 4.84
N LYS A 131 7.35 -7.43 4.11
CA LYS A 131 7.71 -8.82 4.41
C LYS A 131 9.24 -9.05 4.34
N SER A 132 9.93 -8.31 3.46
CA SER A 132 11.39 -8.40 3.34
C SER A 132 12.13 -7.94 4.59
N GLN A 133 11.52 -7.09 5.40
CA GLN A 133 12.11 -6.56 6.62
C GLN A 133 11.65 -7.29 7.89
N MET A 134 10.61 -8.10 7.80
CA MET A 134 10.12 -8.92 8.91
C MET A 134 10.87 -10.24 9.04
N GLN A 135 11.35 -10.78 7.93
CA GLN A 135 12.08 -12.05 7.87
C GLN A 135 11.33 -13.19 8.57
N ASP A 136 11.93 -13.80 9.58
CA ASP A 136 11.35 -14.91 10.34
C ASP A 136 10.21 -14.48 11.29
N LYS A 137 10.03 -13.17 11.51
CA LYS A 137 8.93 -12.63 12.32
C LYS A 137 7.62 -12.49 11.57
N THR A 138 7.58 -12.75 10.26
CA THR A 138 6.37 -12.62 9.44
C THR A 138 5.22 -13.46 9.99
N THR A 139 5.46 -14.70 10.36
CA THR A 139 4.46 -15.60 10.92
C THR A 139 3.91 -15.06 12.23
N ASP A 140 4.78 -14.57 13.11
CA ASP A 140 4.40 -14.01 14.42
C ASP A 140 3.51 -12.77 14.25
N VAL A 141 3.84 -11.92 13.27
CA VAL A 141 3.04 -10.72 12.93
C VAL A 141 1.66 -11.14 12.42
N ILE A 142 1.59 -12.12 11.52
CA ILE A 142 0.32 -12.61 10.97
C ILE A 142 -0.55 -13.20 12.09
N GLU A 143 0.02 -14.00 12.97
CA GLU A 143 -0.71 -14.58 14.10
C GLU A 143 -1.25 -13.50 15.05
N MET A 144 -0.44 -12.51 15.37
CA MET A 144 -0.83 -11.40 16.26
C MET A 144 -2.00 -10.61 15.64
N ILE A 145 -1.91 -10.29 14.36
CA ILE A 145 -2.97 -9.56 13.65
C ILE A 145 -4.24 -10.42 13.57
N SER A 146 -4.12 -11.69 13.20
CA SER A 146 -5.27 -12.60 13.03
C SER A 146 -6.00 -12.86 14.34
N SER A 147 -5.29 -12.89 15.46
CA SER A 147 -5.91 -13.16 16.75
C SER A 147 -6.68 -11.97 17.31
N HIS A 148 -6.42 -10.75 16.82
CA HIS A 148 -7.06 -9.50 17.28
C HIS A 148 -7.99 -8.88 16.24
N MET A 149 -7.97 -9.36 15.01
CA MET A 149 -8.80 -8.87 13.92
C MET A 149 -9.55 -10.05 13.27
#